data_07b1f6f4360d20f750934242343fea1a
#
_entry.id   07b1f6f4360d20f750934242343fea1a
#
_cell.length_a   1.000
_cell.length_b   1.000
_cell.length_c   1.000
_cell.angle_alpha   90.00
_cell.angle_beta   90.00
_cell.angle_gamma   90.00
#
_symmetry.space_group_name_H-M   'P 1'
#
loop_
_entity.id
_entity.type
_entity.pdbx_description
1 polymer ?
#
loop_
_entity_poly.entity_id
_entity_poly.type
_entity_poly.pdbx_seq_one_letter_code
_entity_poly.pdbx_strand_id
1 'polypeptide(L)'
;RIDLSQAEAIIDVIKSKTDMAHEVAQSQLEGSLAKKIKDLRMNVTEVLAHLEVSIDFAEEDVEEITYQTLEEKALELRNEIKKLYDTAESGKILRDGLKTVIVGKPNVGKSSLLNSILGENRAIVTDIAGTTRDVIEEFVNIKGIPLKIVDTAGIRETEDVVEKIGVEKSRESFSTADLVIMVLDASRKLSEEDMEILESLKNKKTIVLLNKMDLEPQIELEKIEEFINSEDIIKISALKHQGIEELQDKIEAMVYHGSVKNSSN
;
A
#
# COMPACT_ATOMS: atom_id res chain seq x y z
N ARG A 1 1.44 -6.66 -33.22
CA ARG A 1 0.34 -5.98 -32.54
C ARG A 1 0.51 -6.21 -31.05
N ILE A 2 0.48 -5.15 -30.26
CA ILE A 2 0.45 -5.20 -28.80
C ILE A 2 -1.01 -5.25 -28.37
N ASP A 3 -1.30 -5.92 -27.27
CA ASP A 3 -2.63 -5.91 -26.63
C ASP A 3 -2.77 -4.72 -25.67
N LEU A 4 -3.96 -4.54 -25.08
CA LEU A 4 -4.23 -3.41 -24.18
C LEU A 4 -3.37 -3.48 -22.92
N SER A 5 -3.18 -4.66 -22.33
CA SER A 5 -2.37 -4.81 -21.12
C SER A 5 -0.89 -4.52 -21.37
N GLN A 6 -0.38 -4.87 -22.57
CA GLN A 6 0.97 -4.49 -22.97
C GLN A 6 1.11 -2.98 -23.22
N ALA A 7 0.08 -2.35 -23.80
CA ALA A 7 0.09 -0.89 -23.99
C ALA A 7 0.09 -0.13 -22.66
N GLU A 8 -0.66 -0.60 -21.68
CA GLU A 8 -0.64 -0.07 -20.29
C GLU A 8 0.74 -0.30 -19.65
N ALA A 9 1.30 -1.50 -19.81
CA ALA A 9 2.61 -1.83 -19.25
C ALA A 9 3.74 -0.92 -19.78
N ILE A 10 3.69 -0.44 -21.04
CA ILE A 10 4.65 0.54 -21.56
C ILE A 10 4.60 1.83 -20.74
N ILE A 11 3.41 2.30 -20.40
CA ILE A 11 3.24 3.50 -19.58
C ILE A 11 3.77 3.26 -18.16
N ASP A 12 3.51 2.07 -17.61
CA ASP A 12 3.95 1.70 -16.27
C ASP A 12 5.48 1.59 -16.19
N VAL A 13 6.14 1.05 -17.21
CA VAL A 13 7.61 1.03 -17.34
C VAL A 13 8.18 2.46 -17.32
N ILE A 14 7.57 3.38 -18.09
CA ILE A 14 8.02 4.78 -18.16
C ILE A 14 7.79 5.51 -16.83
N LYS A 15 6.70 5.21 -16.13
CA LYS A 15 6.29 5.86 -14.88
C LYS A 15 6.82 5.20 -13.61
N SER A 16 7.48 4.05 -13.72
CA SER A 16 8.00 3.32 -12.56
C SER A 16 8.91 4.20 -11.69
N LYS A 17 8.69 4.15 -10.37
CA LYS A 17 9.41 4.97 -9.38
C LYS A 17 10.47 4.18 -8.61
N THR A 18 10.41 2.85 -8.68
CA THR A 18 11.32 1.92 -8.02
C THR A 18 11.72 0.81 -8.97
N ASP A 19 12.86 0.16 -8.72
CA ASP A 19 13.33 -0.96 -9.53
C ASP A 19 12.31 -2.11 -9.51
N MET A 20 11.71 -2.39 -8.37
CA MET A 20 10.68 -3.42 -8.24
C MET A 20 9.42 -3.10 -9.07
N ALA A 21 8.95 -1.85 -9.06
CA ALA A 21 7.84 -1.42 -9.92
C ALA A 21 8.20 -1.55 -11.41
N HIS A 22 9.45 -1.28 -11.77
CA HIS A 22 9.95 -1.43 -13.14
C HIS A 22 9.96 -2.90 -13.57
N GLU A 23 10.49 -3.81 -12.75
CA GLU A 23 10.51 -5.25 -13.02
C GLU A 23 9.09 -5.81 -13.20
N VAL A 24 8.14 -5.42 -12.35
CA VAL A 24 6.73 -5.83 -12.48
C VAL A 24 6.13 -5.33 -13.79
N ALA A 25 6.34 -4.07 -14.14
CA ALA A 25 5.86 -3.49 -15.41
C ALA A 25 6.49 -4.15 -16.61
N GLN A 26 7.78 -4.48 -16.57
CA GLN A 26 8.47 -5.21 -17.63
C GLN A 26 7.92 -6.62 -17.80
N SER A 27 7.70 -7.37 -16.71
CA SER A 27 7.09 -8.71 -16.77
C SER A 27 5.68 -8.66 -17.37
N GLN A 28 4.91 -7.60 -17.07
CA GLN A 28 3.59 -7.39 -17.67
C GLN A 28 3.70 -7.08 -19.18
N LEU A 29 4.67 -6.28 -19.61
CA LEU A 29 4.96 -5.98 -21.01
C LEU A 29 5.32 -7.25 -21.78
N GLU A 30 6.04 -8.18 -21.18
CA GLU A 30 6.37 -9.50 -21.74
C GLU A 30 5.14 -10.43 -21.84
N GLY A 31 3.98 -10.02 -21.32
CA GLY A 31 2.71 -10.72 -21.45
C GLY A 31 2.48 -11.82 -20.39
N SER A 32 3.18 -11.77 -19.27
CA SER A 32 3.07 -12.78 -18.21
C SER A 32 1.63 -12.93 -17.70
N LEU A 33 0.90 -11.82 -17.48
CA LEU A 33 -0.49 -11.83 -17.05
C LEU A 33 -1.42 -12.39 -18.14
N ALA A 34 -1.25 -11.94 -19.39
CA ALA A 34 -2.05 -12.40 -20.53
C ALA A 34 -1.91 -13.92 -20.74
N LYS A 35 -0.68 -14.47 -20.59
CA LYS A 35 -0.44 -15.90 -20.64
C LYS A 35 -1.17 -16.63 -19.53
N LYS A 36 -1.07 -16.17 -18.28
CA LYS A 36 -1.72 -16.78 -17.12
C LYS A 36 -3.25 -16.81 -17.24
N ILE A 37 -3.85 -15.71 -17.72
CA ILE A 37 -5.30 -15.63 -17.98
C ILE A 37 -5.71 -16.58 -19.10
N LYS A 38 -4.89 -16.71 -20.16
CA LYS A 38 -5.15 -17.64 -21.25
C LYS A 38 -5.12 -19.10 -20.76
N ASP A 39 -4.13 -19.46 -19.95
CA ASP A 39 -4.01 -20.80 -19.39
C ASP A 39 -5.21 -21.14 -18.48
N LEU A 40 -5.60 -20.23 -17.59
CA LEU A 40 -6.79 -20.37 -16.75
C LEU A 40 -8.06 -20.54 -17.59
N ARG A 41 -8.22 -19.73 -18.65
CA ARG A 41 -9.38 -19.86 -19.56
C ARG A 41 -9.41 -21.21 -20.25
N MET A 42 -8.26 -21.72 -20.68
CA MET A 42 -8.17 -23.06 -21.30
C MET A 42 -8.62 -24.14 -20.30
N ASN A 43 -8.12 -24.08 -19.07
CA ASN A 43 -8.48 -25.07 -18.03
C ASN A 43 -10.00 -25.03 -17.72
N VAL A 44 -10.59 -23.83 -17.63
CA VAL A 44 -12.06 -23.70 -17.45
C VAL A 44 -12.81 -24.29 -18.65
N THR A 45 -12.34 -24.01 -19.88
CA THR A 45 -12.97 -24.54 -21.09
C THR A 45 -12.90 -26.07 -21.15
N GLU A 46 -11.78 -26.68 -20.71
CA GLU A 46 -11.62 -28.12 -20.62
C GLU A 46 -12.65 -28.74 -19.63
N VAL A 47 -12.82 -28.13 -18.45
CA VAL A 47 -13.82 -28.59 -17.48
C VAL A 47 -15.24 -28.49 -18.05
N LEU A 48 -15.55 -27.40 -18.77
CA LEU A 48 -16.85 -27.25 -19.42
C LEU A 48 -17.07 -28.30 -20.52
N ALA A 49 -16.06 -28.55 -21.35
CA ALA A 49 -16.18 -29.57 -22.42
C ALA A 49 -16.43 -30.98 -21.84
N HIS A 50 -15.78 -31.34 -20.73
CA HIS A 50 -16.06 -32.60 -20.07
C HIS A 50 -17.49 -32.66 -19.52
N LEU A 51 -18.02 -31.56 -18.98
CA LEU A 51 -19.40 -31.48 -18.50
C LEU A 51 -20.41 -31.66 -19.65
N GLU A 52 -20.18 -30.96 -20.77
CA GLU A 52 -21.03 -31.01 -21.95
C GLU A 52 -21.06 -32.45 -22.51
N VAL A 53 -19.90 -33.11 -22.65
CA VAL A 53 -19.81 -34.48 -23.11
C VAL A 53 -20.56 -35.44 -22.16
N SER A 54 -20.42 -35.29 -20.85
CA SER A 54 -21.15 -36.12 -19.87
C SER A 54 -22.67 -35.95 -19.91
N ILE A 55 -23.16 -34.78 -20.33
CA ILE A 55 -24.58 -34.50 -20.44
C ILE A 55 -25.14 -35.04 -21.78
N ASP A 56 -24.44 -34.77 -22.90
CA ASP A 56 -24.91 -35.06 -24.23
C ASP A 56 -24.79 -36.55 -24.60
N PHE A 57 -23.82 -37.26 -24.03
CA PHE A 57 -23.48 -38.65 -24.33
C PHE A 57 -23.58 -39.57 -23.10
N ALA A 58 -24.57 -39.33 -22.26
CA ALA A 58 -24.77 -40.08 -21.01
C ALA A 58 -25.00 -41.59 -21.21
N GLU A 59 -25.32 -42.06 -22.44
CA GLU A 59 -25.56 -43.49 -22.77
C GLU A 59 -24.33 -44.13 -23.46
N GLU A 60 -23.25 -43.38 -23.73
CA GLU A 60 -22.05 -43.92 -24.34
C GLU A 60 -20.97 -44.17 -23.26
N ASP A 61 -20.10 -45.19 -23.48
CA ASP A 61 -18.92 -45.49 -22.62
C ASP A 61 -17.85 -44.41 -22.69
N VAL A 62 -18.23 -43.15 -22.42
CA VAL A 62 -17.28 -42.07 -22.24
C VAL A 62 -16.84 -42.09 -20.78
N GLU A 63 -15.54 -41.96 -20.52
CA GLU A 63 -15.04 -41.85 -19.14
C GLU A 63 -15.79 -40.74 -18.41
N GLU A 64 -16.75 -41.13 -17.57
CA GLU A 64 -17.50 -40.19 -16.75
C GLU A 64 -16.53 -39.45 -15.82
N ILE A 65 -16.43 -38.15 -15.99
CA ILE A 65 -15.77 -37.33 -15.00
C ILE A 65 -16.60 -37.38 -13.72
N THR A 66 -16.04 -37.93 -12.66
CA THR A 66 -16.76 -38.00 -11.38
C THR A 66 -17.01 -36.60 -10.84
N TYR A 67 -18.14 -36.41 -10.16
CA TYR A 67 -18.44 -35.13 -9.48
C TYR A 67 -17.28 -34.66 -8.57
N GLN A 68 -16.62 -35.61 -7.91
CA GLN A 68 -15.45 -35.33 -7.09
C GLN A 68 -14.27 -34.73 -7.89
N THR A 69 -13.96 -35.30 -9.05
CA THR A 69 -12.88 -34.76 -9.94
C THR A 69 -13.20 -33.36 -10.46
N LEU A 70 -14.49 -33.12 -10.77
CA LEU A 70 -14.93 -31.77 -11.17
C LEU A 70 -14.82 -30.77 -10.03
N GLU A 71 -15.20 -31.15 -8.84
CA GLU A 71 -15.08 -30.30 -7.64
C GLU A 71 -13.61 -29.98 -7.35
N GLU A 72 -12.71 -30.96 -7.40
CA GLU A 72 -11.28 -30.78 -7.22
C GLU A 72 -10.70 -29.80 -8.24
N LYS A 73 -10.97 -30.00 -9.54
CA LYS A 73 -10.53 -29.09 -10.62
C LYS A 73 -11.08 -27.67 -10.43
N ALA A 74 -12.37 -27.54 -10.08
CA ALA A 74 -12.98 -26.23 -9.83
C ALA A 74 -12.35 -25.51 -8.62
N LEU A 75 -12.03 -26.24 -7.56
CA LEU A 75 -11.33 -25.70 -6.38
C LEU A 75 -9.91 -25.25 -6.72
N GLU A 76 -9.17 -26.02 -7.52
CA GLU A 76 -7.83 -25.63 -7.99
C GLU A 76 -7.89 -24.34 -8.79
N LEU A 77 -8.78 -24.24 -9.78
CA LEU A 77 -8.98 -23.05 -10.60
C LEU A 77 -9.37 -21.83 -9.75
N ARG A 78 -10.29 -22.00 -8.83
CA ARG A 78 -10.67 -20.96 -7.89
C ARG A 78 -9.48 -20.47 -7.07
N ASN A 79 -8.64 -21.37 -6.58
CA ASN A 79 -7.48 -21.02 -5.78
C ASN A 79 -6.41 -20.27 -6.61
N GLU A 80 -6.21 -20.65 -7.88
CA GLU A 80 -5.32 -19.95 -8.80
C GLU A 80 -5.82 -18.53 -9.12
N ILE A 81 -7.11 -18.39 -9.42
CA ILE A 81 -7.74 -17.07 -9.65
C ILE A 81 -7.65 -16.22 -8.38
N LYS A 82 -7.89 -16.83 -7.21
CA LYS A 82 -7.79 -16.11 -5.94
C LYS A 82 -6.38 -15.60 -5.68
N LYS A 83 -5.33 -16.39 -5.97
CA LYS A 83 -3.93 -15.92 -5.86
C LYS A 83 -3.68 -14.69 -6.74
N LEU A 84 -4.17 -14.67 -7.98
CA LEU A 84 -4.04 -13.51 -8.85
C LEU A 84 -4.81 -12.31 -8.30
N TYR A 85 -6.00 -12.52 -7.78
CA TYR A 85 -6.82 -11.46 -7.18
C TYR A 85 -6.14 -10.87 -5.94
N ASP A 86 -5.62 -11.71 -5.05
CA ASP A 86 -4.97 -11.28 -3.81
C ASP A 86 -3.68 -10.47 -4.08
N THR A 87 -2.99 -10.73 -5.21
CA THR A 87 -1.80 -9.97 -5.61
C THR A 87 -2.12 -8.67 -6.37
N ALA A 88 -3.35 -8.46 -6.82
CA ALA A 88 -3.73 -7.30 -7.63
C ALA A 88 -3.59 -5.98 -6.84
N GLU A 89 -3.90 -6.00 -5.55
CA GLU A 89 -3.80 -4.82 -4.68
C GLU A 89 -2.34 -4.40 -4.47
N SER A 90 -1.46 -5.35 -4.19
CA SER A 90 -0.01 -5.09 -4.09
C SER A 90 0.56 -4.58 -5.42
N GLY A 91 0.12 -5.14 -6.55
CA GLY A 91 0.48 -4.66 -7.89
C GLY A 91 0.04 -3.22 -8.14
N LYS A 92 -1.16 -2.84 -7.69
CA LYS A 92 -1.66 -1.46 -7.77
C LYS A 92 -0.79 -0.51 -6.93
N ILE A 93 -0.41 -0.92 -5.72
CA ILE A 93 0.48 -0.12 -4.86
C ILE A 93 1.85 0.07 -5.51
N LEU A 94 2.42 -0.97 -6.11
CA LEU A 94 3.71 -0.86 -6.80
C LEU A 94 3.65 0.10 -8.00
N ARG A 95 2.52 0.16 -8.71
CA ARG A 95 2.30 1.04 -9.85
C ARG A 95 2.00 2.49 -9.45
N ASP A 96 1.00 2.69 -8.59
CA ASP A 96 0.44 4.01 -8.27
C ASP A 96 1.13 4.64 -7.06
N GLY A 97 1.82 3.86 -6.25
CA GLY A 97 2.38 4.23 -4.95
C GLY A 97 1.38 4.05 -3.81
N LEU A 98 1.89 3.76 -2.61
CA LEU A 98 1.12 3.72 -1.37
C LEU A 98 0.86 5.14 -0.90
N LYS A 99 -0.37 5.63 -1.06
CA LYS A 99 -0.75 6.97 -0.61
C LYS A 99 -0.69 7.06 0.91
N THR A 100 0.27 7.82 1.40
CA THR A 100 0.57 7.92 2.83
C THR A 100 0.46 9.36 3.29
N VAL A 101 -0.26 9.55 4.38
CA VAL A 101 -0.37 10.85 5.08
C VAL A 101 0.38 10.74 6.40
N ILE A 102 1.20 11.76 6.71
CA ILE A 102 1.90 11.87 8.00
C ILE A 102 1.18 12.92 8.84
N VAL A 103 0.63 12.50 9.97
CA VAL A 103 -0.13 13.35 10.90
C VAL A 103 0.56 13.46 12.26
N GLY A 104 0.19 14.46 13.02
CA GLY A 104 0.70 14.73 14.36
C GLY A 104 0.88 16.22 14.59
N LYS A 105 1.01 16.62 15.85
CA LYS A 105 1.14 18.01 16.26
C LYS A 105 2.40 18.71 15.70
N PRO A 106 2.48 20.04 15.77
CA PRO A 106 3.73 20.74 15.48
C PRO A 106 4.87 20.24 16.37
N ASN A 107 6.09 20.21 15.83
CA ASN A 107 7.34 19.88 16.55
C ASN A 107 7.45 18.46 17.11
N VAL A 108 6.56 17.51 16.74
CA VAL A 108 6.71 16.10 17.10
C VAL A 108 7.79 15.38 16.27
N GLY A 109 8.28 16.02 15.19
CA GLY A 109 9.36 15.51 14.36
C GLY A 109 8.92 14.95 13.01
N LYS A 110 7.78 15.35 12.46
CA LYS A 110 7.30 14.93 11.12
C LYS A 110 8.31 15.23 10.01
N SER A 111 8.85 16.46 9.97
CA SER A 111 9.87 16.87 8.98
C SER A 111 11.18 16.11 9.16
N SER A 112 11.57 15.82 10.41
CA SER A 112 12.76 15.03 10.70
C SER A 112 12.60 13.58 10.25
N LEU A 113 11.41 13.00 10.47
CA LEU A 113 11.06 11.66 9.98
C LEU A 113 11.13 11.62 8.45
N LEU A 114 10.49 12.58 7.78
CA LEU A 114 10.49 12.65 6.31
C LEU A 114 11.93 12.77 5.77
N ASN A 115 12.75 13.63 6.35
CA ASN A 115 14.14 13.78 5.97
C ASN A 115 14.97 12.51 6.24
N SER A 116 14.71 11.81 7.34
CA SER A 116 15.36 10.54 7.67
C SER A 116 15.04 9.46 6.65
N ILE A 117 13.78 9.38 6.23
CA ILE A 117 13.34 8.39 5.22
C ILE A 117 13.87 8.79 3.82
N LEU A 118 13.81 10.07 3.44
CA LEU A 118 14.29 10.59 2.14
C LEU A 118 15.80 10.51 1.98
N GLY A 119 16.55 10.67 3.08
CA GLY A 119 18.03 10.69 3.05
C GLY A 119 18.64 9.38 2.56
N GLU A 120 18.00 8.25 2.88
CA GLU A 120 18.47 6.90 2.52
C GLU A 120 17.78 6.34 1.27
N ASN A 121 16.54 6.78 0.96
CA ASN A 121 15.62 6.08 0.07
C ASN A 121 14.91 6.99 -0.95
N ARG A 122 15.61 7.97 -1.50
CA ARG A 122 15.00 8.86 -2.50
C ARG A 122 14.61 8.08 -3.75
N ALA A 123 13.31 8.00 -4.07
CA ALA A 123 12.85 7.42 -5.32
C ALA A 123 13.38 8.22 -6.52
N ILE A 124 13.54 7.58 -7.66
CA ILE A 124 13.96 8.22 -8.91
C ILE A 124 12.85 9.19 -9.32
N VAL A 125 13.09 10.48 -9.12
CA VAL A 125 12.21 11.54 -9.63
C VAL A 125 12.58 11.75 -11.10
N THR A 126 11.77 11.22 -12.01
CA THR A 126 11.84 11.66 -13.41
C THR A 126 11.11 13.00 -13.49
N ASP A 127 11.87 14.09 -13.60
CA ASP A 127 11.35 15.40 -13.99
C ASP A 127 10.81 15.31 -15.42
N ILE A 128 9.55 15.00 -15.58
CA ILE A 128 8.89 15.17 -16.88
C ILE A 128 8.60 16.66 -17.00
N ALA A 129 9.44 17.36 -17.76
CA ALA A 129 9.26 18.77 -18.07
C ALA A 129 7.89 18.97 -18.73
N GLY A 130 6.98 19.67 -18.06
CA GLY A 130 5.68 20.05 -18.62
C GLY A 130 4.48 20.09 -17.65
N THR A 131 4.63 19.67 -16.39
CA THR A 131 3.52 19.63 -15.41
C THR A 131 3.71 20.61 -14.26
N THR A 132 4.00 21.88 -14.56
CA THR A 132 4.34 22.93 -13.59
C THR A 132 3.15 23.48 -12.78
N ARG A 133 2.04 22.78 -12.64
CA ARG A 133 0.88 23.23 -11.85
C ARG A 133 0.28 22.19 -10.89
N ASP A 134 0.79 20.97 -10.87
CA ASP A 134 0.29 19.94 -9.98
C ASP A 134 1.15 19.89 -8.72
N VAL A 135 0.48 19.62 -7.58
CA VAL A 135 1.05 19.40 -6.24
C VAL A 135 2.36 18.63 -6.35
N ILE A 136 3.44 19.13 -5.77
CA ILE A 136 4.73 18.41 -5.72
C ILE A 136 4.51 17.13 -4.92
N GLU A 137 4.28 16.05 -5.64
CA GLU A 137 4.15 14.72 -5.05
C GLU A 137 5.55 14.17 -4.77
N GLU A 138 5.83 13.84 -3.51
CA GLU A 138 7.10 13.22 -3.14
C GLU A 138 6.92 11.72 -3.05
N PHE A 139 7.78 11.01 -3.78
CA PHE A 139 7.87 9.57 -3.71
C PHE A 139 9.12 9.15 -2.94
N VAL A 140 8.93 8.22 -2.02
CA VAL A 140 10.00 7.59 -1.23
C VAL A 140 10.02 6.12 -1.56
N ASN A 141 11.19 5.55 -1.80
CA ASN A 141 11.34 4.12 -2.01
C ASN A 141 11.52 3.42 -0.65
N ILE A 142 10.53 2.64 -0.23
CA ILE A 142 10.61 1.82 0.98
C ILE A 142 10.73 0.35 0.56
N LYS A 143 11.95 -0.19 0.57
CA LYS A 143 12.22 -1.60 0.19
C LYS A 143 11.58 -2.01 -1.16
N GLY A 144 11.67 -1.14 -2.15
CA GLY A 144 11.09 -1.37 -3.47
C GLY A 144 9.64 -0.87 -3.63
N ILE A 145 8.95 -0.51 -2.54
CA ILE A 145 7.59 0.01 -2.55
C ILE A 145 7.64 1.53 -2.70
N PRO A 146 7.00 2.12 -3.73
CA PRO A 146 6.89 3.57 -3.86
C PRO A 146 5.86 4.10 -2.85
N LEU A 147 6.34 4.81 -1.82
CA LEU A 147 5.51 5.53 -0.86
C LEU A 147 5.22 6.93 -1.42
N LYS A 148 3.96 7.23 -1.68
CA LYS A 148 3.49 8.54 -2.14
C LYS A 148 3.08 9.38 -0.94
N ILE A 149 3.93 10.34 -0.54
CA ILE A 149 3.61 11.25 0.57
C ILE A 149 2.64 12.32 0.07
N VAL A 150 1.46 12.36 0.67
CA VAL A 150 0.42 13.34 0.36
C VAL A 150 0.49 14.47 1.39
N ASP A 151 0.30 15.71 0.93
CA ASP A 151 0.27 16.92 1.77
C ASP A 151 1.63 17.27 2.44
N THR A 152 2.70 17.29 1.62
CA THR A 152 4.03 17.68 2.10
C THR A 152 4.13 19.15 2.51
N ALA A 153 3.19 20.01 2.10
CA ALA A 153 3.17 21.44 2.46
C ALA A 153 3.02 21.62 3.98
N GLY A 154 2.10 20.89 4.63
CA GLY A 154 1.94 20.92 6.10
C GLY A 154 3.11 20.30 6.87
N ILE A 155 4.02 19.59 6.20
CA ILE A 155 5.20 18.99 6.82
C ILE A 155 6.42 19.91 6.72
N ARG A 156 6.51 20.74 5.67
CA ARG A 156 7.69 21.60 5.38
C ARG A 156 7.58 23.02 5.91
N GLU A 157 6.39 23.58 6.01
CA GLU A 157 6.18 24.94 6.52
C GLU A 157 6.03 24.92 8.04
N THR A 158 7.07 25.35 8.72
CA THR A 158 7.07 25.76 10.12
C THR A 158 6.56 27.20 10.19
N GLU A 159 5.54 27.41 11.07
CA GLU A 159 5.09 28.70 11.58
C GLU A 159 3.99 29.47 10.82
N ASP A 160 2.85 29.53 11.45
CA ASP A 160 1.90 30.64 11.63
C ASP A 160 0.85 31.02 10.58
N VAL A 161 0.69 30.45 9.40
CA VAL A 161 -0.33 31.03 8.47
C VAL A 161 -1.40 30.06 7.95
N VAL A 162 -1.37 28.76 8.24
CA VAL A 162 -2.22 27.79 7.51
C VAL A 162 -3.21 26.97 8.37
N GLU A 163 -3.56 27.42 9.57
CA GLU A 163 -4.47 26.67 10.46
C GLU A 163 -5.91 26.49 9.93
N LYS A 164 -6.38 27.31 9.00
CA LYS A 164 -7.79 27.21 8.53
C LYS A 164 -7.96 26.62 7.12
N ILE A 165 -7.03 26.80 6.21
CA ILE A 165 -7.10 26.25 4.83
C ILE A 165 -6.58 24.81 4.81
N GLY A 166 -5.67 24.45 5.74
CA GLY A 166 -5.10 23.10 5.87
C GLY A 166 -6.11 22.07 6.33
N VAL A 167 -7.09 22.42 7.14
CA VAL A 167 -8.04 21.45 7.73
C VAL A 167 -8.95 20.79 6.70
N GLU A 168 -9.42 21.49 5.66
CA GLU A 168 -10.29 20.89 4.64
C GLU A 168 -9.49 20.04 3.64
N LYS A 169 -8.33 20.52 3.16
CA LYS A 169 -7.43 19.73 2.30
C LYS A 169 -6.86 18.52 3.04
N SER A 170 -6.48 18.69 4.30
CA SER A 170 -6.00 17.58 5.15
C SER A 170 -7.09 16.54 5.36
N ARG A 171 -8.38 16.91 5.48
CA ARG A 171 -9.49 15.97 5.57
C ARG A 171 -9.69 15.17 4.30
N GLU A 172 -9.58 15.77 3.14
CA GLU A 172 -9.69 15.08 1.85
C GLU A 172 -8.50 14.13 1.63
N SER A 173 -7.28 14.59 1.84
CA SER A 173 -6.06 13.77 1.80
C SER A 173 -6.12 12.62 2.79
N PHE A 174 -6.61 12.87 4.00
CA PHE A 174 -6.81 11.88 5.03
C PHE A 174 -7.88 10.83 4.63
N SER A 175 -8.96 11.24 3.95
CA SER A 175 -10.02 10.31 3.51
C SER A 175 -9.56 9.36 2.42
N THR A 176 -8.63 9.79 1.55
CA THR A 176 -8.13 9.05 0.39
C THR A 176 -6.81 8.32 0.64
N ALA A 177 -6.21 8.46 1.82
CA ALA A 177 -4.97 7.79 2.18
C ALA A 177 -5.15 6.28 2.34
N ASP A 178 -4.20 5.52 1.81
CA ASP A 178 -4.10 4.07 1.99
C ASP A 178 -3.44 3.72 3.34
N LEU A 179 -2.55 4.59 3.83
CA LEU A 179 -1.84 4.47 5.10
C LEU A 179 -1.76 5.82 5.80
N VAL A 180 -1.96 5.83 7.11
CA VAL A 180 -1.69 6.98 7.96
C VAL A 180 -0.52 6.68 8.88
N ILE A 181 0.46 7.57 8.92
CA ILE A 181 1.57 7.53 9.88
C ILE A 181 1.36 8.65 10.89
N MET A 182 0.99 8.28 12.12
CA MET A 182 0.85 9.25 13.20
C MET A 182 2.16 9.35 13.97
N VAL A 183 2.68 10.56 14.12
CA VAL A 183 3.92 10.83 14.88
C VAL A 183 3.57 11.49 16.20
N LEU A 184 4.01 10.88 17.30
CA LEU A 184 3.87 11.37 18.67
C LEU A 184 5.25 11.66 19.27
N ASP A 185 5.33 12.68 20.12
CA ASP A 185 6.53 12.99 20.89
C ASP A 185 6.55 12.16 22.18
N ALA A 186 7.36 11.13 22.23
CA ALA A 186 7.43 10.20 23.37
C ALA A 186 7.94 10.88 24.66
N SER A 187 8.64 12.02 24.56
CA SER A 187 9.15 12.75 25.72
C SER A 187 8.09 13.56 26.49
N ARG A 188 6.82 13.50 26.04
CA ARG A 188 5.71 14.25 26.63
C ARG A 188 4.51 13.34 26.86
N LYS A 189 3.65 13.75 27.79
CA LYS A 189 2.33 13.12 27.99
C LYS A 189 1.42 13.43 26.80
N LEU A 190 0.49 12.53 26.51
CA LEU A 190 -0.56 12.75 25.53
C LEU A 190 -1.42 13.96 25.92
N SER A 191 -1.70 14.82 24.97
CA SER A 191 -2.62 15.93 25.12
C SER A 191 -4.01 15.55 24.59
N GLU A 192 -5.00 16.39 24.84
CA GLU A 192 -6.36 16.23 24.30
C GLU A 192 -6.36 16.19 22.77
N GLU A 193 -5.56 17.04 22.13
CA GLU A 193 -5.41 17.08 20.67
C GLU A 193 -4.82 15.77 20.10
N ASP A 194 -3.84 15.16 20.79
CA ASP A 194 -3.30 13.84 20.39
C ASP A 194 -4.38 12.76 20.47
N MET A 195 -5.25 12.82 21.50
CA MET A 195 -6.36 11.88 21.68
C MET A 195 -7.44 12.06 20.61
N GLU A 196 -7.79 13.30 20.24
CA GLU A 196 -8.73 13.59 19.15
C GLU A 196 -8.23 13.03 17.81
N ILE A 197 -6.92 13.19 17.52
CA ILE A 197 -6.32 12.61 16.32
C ILE A 197 -6.41 11.08 16.39
N LEU A 198 -6.01 10.43 17.49
CA LEU A 198 -6.10 8.99 17.68
C LEU A 198 -7.53 8.45 17.48
N GLU A 199 -8.53 9.15 18.00
CA GLU A 199 -9.92 8.77 17.84
C GLU A 199 -10.37 8.79 16.36
N SER A 200 -9.89 9.77 15.60
CA SER A 200 -10.17 9.90 14.15
C SER A 200 -9.56 8.76 13.31
N LEU A 201 -8.58 8.03 13.87
CA LEU A 201 -7.83 6.97 13.19
C LEU A 201 -8.44 5.56 13.35
N LYS A 202 -9.45 5.37 14.21
CA LYS A 202 -10.01 4.04 14.55
C LYS A 202 -10.35 3.12 13.38
N ASN A 203 -10.69 3.69 12.23
CA ASN A 203 -11.09 2.92 11.03
C ASN A 203 -10.10 3.07 9.87
N LYS A 204 -8.90 3.55 10.15
CA LYS A 204 -7.85 3.76 9.16
C LYS A 204 -6.67 2.83 9.42
N LYS A 205 -6.02 2.40 8.35
CA LYS A 205 -4.74 1.72 8.45
C LYS A 205 -3.70 2.72 8.97
N THR A 206 -3.24 2.49 10.17
CA THR A 206 -2.43 3.46 10.89
C THR A 206 -1.22 2.79 11.51
N ILE A 207 -0.05 3.42 11.35
CA ILE A 207 1.15 3.15 12.13
C ILE A 207 1.38 4.35 13.05
N VAL A 208 1.54 4.10 14.34
CA VAL A 208 1.88 5.14 15.31
C VAL A 208 3.37 5.09 15.60
N LEU A 209 4.05 6.21 15.39
CA LEU A 209 5.47 6.36 15.68
C LEU A 209 5.66 7.16 16.97
N LEU A 210 6.26 6.52 17.96
CA LEU A 210 6.71 7.19 19.18
C LEU A 210 8.11 7.74 18.94
N ASN A 211 8.15 9.02 18.53
CA ASN A 211 9.41 9.68 18.17
C ASN A 211 10.09 10.30 19.40
N LYS A 212 11.36 10.63 19.24
CA LYS A 212 12.25 11.19 20.25
C LYS A 212 12.58 10.21 21.39
N MET A 213 12.68 8.92 21.06
CA MET A 213 13.09 7.88 22.02
C MET A 213 14.55 8.04 22.52
N ASP A 214 15.28 8.99 21.98
CA ASP A 214 16.58 9.45 22.52
C ASP A 214 16.46 10.33 23.78
N LEU A 215 15.23 10.77 24.10
CA LEU A 215 14.88 11.47 25.34
C LEU A 215 14.16 10.53 26.30
N GLU A 216 14.01 10.94 27.57
CA GLU A 216 13.28 10.15 28.56
C GLU A 216 11.79 10.09 28.22
N PRO A 217 11.22 8.89 27.99
CA PRO A 217 9.82 8.76 27.59
C PRO A 217 8.87 9.05 28.74
N GLN A 218 7.83 9.85 28.48
CA GLN A 218 6.75 10.18 29.41
C GLN A 218 5.37 9.79 28.90
N ILE A 219 5.31 9.23 27.66
CA ILE A 219 4.05 8.88 27.00
C ILE A 219 3.43 7.62 27.64
N GLU A 220 2.12 7.62 27.80
CA GLU A 220 1.34 6.53 28.35
C GLU A 220 0.89 5.60 27.22
N LEU A 221 1.57 4.46 27.04
CA LEU A 221 1.31 3.51 25.94
C LEU A 221 -0.11 2.92 26.02
N GLU A 222 -0.59 2.61 27.22
CA GLU A 222 -1.89 2.00 27.45
C GLU A 222 -3.03 2.82 26.82
N LYS A 223 -2.93 4.14 26.85
CA LYS A 223 -3.93 5.02 26.23
C LYS A 223 -3.92 4.98 24.70
N ILE A 224 -2.78 4.69 24.09
CA ILE A 224 -2.66 4.55 22.62
C ILE A 224 -3.21 3.19 22.20
N GLU A 225 -2.94 2.15 22.98
CA GLU A 225 -3.41 0.78 22.74
C GLU A 225 -4.93 0.62 22.81
N GLU A 226 -5.65 1.59 23.41
CA GLU A 226 -7.12 1.65 23.32
C GLU A 226 -7.64 1.91 21.90
N PHE A 227 -6.80 2.49 21.02
CA PHE A 227 -7.16 2.90 19.66
C PHE A 227 -6.44 2.11 18.58
N ILE A 228 -5.20 1.71 18.83
CA ILE A 228 -4.27 1.13 17.85
C ILE A 228 -3.67 -0.17 18.42
N ASN A 229 -3.54 -1.18 17.59
CA ASN A 229 -2.91 -2.43 18.03
C ASN A 229 -1.44 -2.19 18.40
N SER A 230 -0.96 -2.84 19.44
CA SER A 230 0.42 -2.70 19.92
C SER A 230 1.47 -3.02 18.85
N GLU A 231 1.18 -3.94 17.93
CA GLU A 231 2.04 -4.29 16.79
C GLU A 231 2.18 -3.18 15.73
N ASP A 232 1.30 -2.18 15.75
CA ASP A 232 1.30 -1.02 14.86
C ASP A 232 1.92 0.23 15.52
N ILE A 233 2.49 0.07 16.72
CA ILE A 233 3.18 1.12 17.47
C ILE A 233 4.68 0.86 17.41
N ILE A 234 5.43 1.79 16.79
CA ILE A 234 6.88 1.67 16.60
C ILE A 234 7.61 2.80 17.34
N LYS A 235 8.67 2.45 18.03
CA LYS A 235 9.52 3.39 18.75
C LYS A 235 10.65 3.86 17.86
N ILE A 236 10.79 5.17 17.66
CA ILE A 236 11.81 5.73 16.79
C ILE A 236 12.56 6.91 17.43
N SER A 237 13.75 7.17 16.94
CA SER A 237 14.39 8.48 17.02
C SER A 237 14.74 8.93 15.60
N ALA A 238 13.93 9.80 15.03
CA ALA A 238 14.18 10.34 13.69
C ALA A 238 15.50 11.11 13.63
N LEU A 239 15.92 11.73 14.74
CA LEU A 239 17.19 12.44 14.84
C LEU A 239 18.40 11.51 14.81
N LYS A 240 18.28 10.32 15.41
CA LYS A 240 19.36 9.31 15.48
C LYS A 240 19.21 8.19 14.46
N HIS A 241 18.25 8.26 13.55
CA HIS A 241 17.92 7.23 12.55
C HIS A 241 17.65 5.84 13.17
N GLN A 242 17.11 5.80 14.40
CA GLN A 242 16.78 4.55 15.10
C GLN A 242 15.32 4.18 14.86
N GLY A 243 15.04 2.88 14.65
CA GLY A 243 13.69 2.36 14.43
C GLY A 243 13.11 2.63 13.02
N ILE A 244 13.88 3.23 12.11
CA ILE A 244 13.44 3.51 10.73
C ILE A 244 13.32 2.21 9.93
N GLU A 245 14.25 1.27 10.12
CA GLU A 245 14.21 -0.05 9.47
C GLU A 245 12.96 -0.84 9.90
N GLU A 246 12.59 -0.80 11.19
CA GLU A 246 11.37 -1.44 11.70
C GLU A 246 10.10 -0.85 11.05
N LEU A 247 10.07 0.46 10.84
CA LEU A 247 9.00 1.12 10.09
C LEU A 247 8.93 0.63 8.64
N GLN A 248 10.09 0.49 7.98
CA GLN A 248 10.18 -0.02 6.61
C GLN A 248 9.69 -1.46 6.52
N ASP A 249 10.11 -2.33 7.45
CA ASP A 249 9.67 -3.73 7.55
C ASP A 249 8.16 -3.83 7.75
N LYS A 250 7.61 -2.98 8.62
CA LYS A 250 6.17 -2.95 8.87
C LYS A 250 5.38 -2.55 7.63
N ILE A 251 5.81 -1.52 6.90
CA ILE A 251 5.18 -1.09 5.64
C ILE A 251 5.26 -2.20 4.60
N GLU A 252 6.41 -2.85 4.45
CA GLU A 252 6.59 -3.98 3.54
C GLU A 252 5.63 -5.12 3.87
N ALA A 253 5.57 -5.54 5.13
CA ALA A 253 4.67 -6.58 5.59
C ALA A 253 3.19 -6.24 5.33
N MET A 254 2.79 -4.98 5.54
CA MET A 254 1.42 -4.52 5.29
C MET A 254 1.04 -4.62 3.81
N VAL A 255 1.95 -4.35 2.89
CA VAL A 255 1.70 -4.40 1.45
C VAL A 255 1.63 -5.84 0.94
N TYR A 256 2.55 -6.70 1.36
CA TYR A 256 2.63 -8.07 0.83
C TYR A 256 1.75 -9.09 1.55
N HIS A 257 1.43 -8.89 2.82
CA HIS A 257 0.55 -9.81 3.58
C HIS A 257 -0.93 -9.41 3.60
N GLY A 258 -1.32 -8.47 2.73
CA GLY A 258 -2.73 -8.15 2.49
C GLY A 258 -3.42 -7.42 3.63
N SER A 259 -2.66 -6.79 4.53
CA SER A 259 -3.26 -5.94 5.54
C SER A 259 -3.66 -4.56 5.02
N VAL A 260 -3.42 -4.23 3.75
CA VAL A 260 -3.92 -3.01 3.08
C VAL A 260 -5.25 -3.31 2.36
N LYS A 261 -6.24 -3.87 3.04
CA LYS A 261 -7.60 -3.96 2.47
C LYS A 261 -8.26 -2.59 2.57
N ASN A 262 -8.60 -2.00 1.43
CA ASN A 262 -9.41 -0.79 1.39
C ASN A 262 -10.74 -1.03 2.12
N SER A 263 -11.03 -0.20 3.12
CA SER A 263 -12.37 0.01 3.65
C SER A 263 -13.17 0.87 2.66
N SER A 264 -13.39 0.37 1.45
CA SER A 264 -14.32 0.96 0.49
C SER A 264 -15.41 -0.06 0.21
N ASN A 265 -16.43 0.01 1.02
CA ASN A 265 -17.82 -0.34 0.70
C ASN A 265 -18.70 0.81 1.10
#